data_815a0657d497641e86463e1977535e8a
#
_entry.id   815a0657d497641e86463e1977535e8a
#
_cell.length_a   1.000
_cell.length_b   1.000
_cell.length_c   1.000
_cell.angle_alpha   90.00
_cell.angle_beta   90.00
_cell.angle_gamma   90.00
#
_symmetry.space_group_name_H-M   'P 1'
#
loop_
_entity.id
_entity.type
_entity.pdbx_description
1 polymer ?
#
loop_
_entity_poly.entity_id
_entity_poly.type
_entity_poly.pdbx_seq_one_letter_code
_entity_poly.pdbx_strand_id
1 'polypeptide(L)'
;MNCFTRLYKRVVVLTGAGVSTASGLPTYRGQGGLWSDPETARFTSPRAFVKDPDGAWKFWSTLREHCLKAEPNPGHLALSDWGRKLNSWEDRSFTLITQNVDGLHERAGSHDAITMHGSILHSRCTNDTCDLAVFEDRELFFKGAPRCPECKSVLRPDVVLFDEAIPAKAEWLVRQALRNCDLFIAVGTSGTVSPAAGFVNSAKYVGATTLLVNLEPMESVNKAFDLELLGKAESLLPRLEVEFFYKQVMFSGDLPPASRDREEYAHQRFNMALSPEEQAAREAHTELLGGLDSVRYADPQFDAWVHRYYAVVCAQQYLNECRRKYLTEAELEAVSSDDGL
;
A
#
# COMPACT_ATOMS: atom_id res chain seq x y z
N MET A 1 0.82 18.86 -7.49
CA MET A 1 0.57 18.66 -6.03
C MET A 1 1.78 19.18 -5.26
N ASN A 2 1.62 19.76 -4.08
CA ASN A 2 2.73 20.21 -3.24
C ASN A 2 2.51 19.68 -1.82
N CYS A 3 2.48 18.35 -1.69
CA CYS A 3 2.15 17.67 -0.44
C CYS A 3 3.34 17.59 0.52
N PHE A 4 4.56 17.63 0.00
CA PHE A 4 5.78 17.45 0.77
C PHE A 4 6.59 18.74 0.79
N THR A 5 6.63 19.39 1.95
CA THR A 5 7.20 20.74 2.14
C THR A 5 8.50 20.76 2.93
N ARG A 6 8.97 19.62 3.38
CA ARG A 6 10.22 19.45 4.16
C ARG A 6 10.83 18.07 3.92
N LEU A 7 12.04 17.87 4.44
CA LEU A 7 12.66 16.55 4.51
C LEU A 7 11.91 15.67 5.51
N TYR A 8 11.54 14.46 5.08
CA TYR A 8 10.95 13.42 5.92
C TYR A 8 11.88 12.22 5.97
N LYS A 9 12.16 11.76 7.19
CA LYS A 9 13.08 10.64 7.43
C LYS A 9 12.37 9.36 7.88
N ARG A 10 11.24 9.49 8.56
CA ARG A 10 10.49 8.36 9.14
C ARG A 10 9.04 8.41 8.69
N VAL A 11 8.79 7.67 7.64
CA VAL A 11 7.47 7.60 6.99
C VAL A 11 6.72 6.38 7.48
N VAL A 12 5.49 6.59 7.92
CA VAL A 12 4.57 5.52 8.30
C VAL A 12 3.35 5.60 7.41
N VAL A 13 3.03 4.50 6.74
CA VAL A 13 1.84 4.38 5.91
C VAL A 13 0.90 3.35 6.50
N LEU A 14 -0.36 3.73 6.69
CA LEU A 14 -1.46 2.84 7.10
C LEU A 14 -2.37 2.59 5.92
N THR A 15 -2.59 1.33 5.55
CA THR A 15 -3.53 0.98 4.48
C THR A 15 -4.77 0.25 5.01
N GLY A 16 -5.91 0.49 4.36
CA GLY A 16 -7.15 -0.24 4.54
C GLY A 16 -7.65 -0.84 3.22
N ALA A 17 -8.82 -1.44 3.22
CA ALA A 17 -9.35 -2.20 2.08
C ALA A 17 -9.51 -1.38 0.79
N GLY A 18 -9.63 -0.06 0.91
CA GLY A 18 -9.71 0.83 -0.26
C GLY A 18 -8.49 0.78 -1.18
N VAL A 19 -7.30 0.38 -0.68
CA VAL A 19 -6.13 0.22 -1.55
C VAL A 19 -6.24 -1.00 -2.46
N SER A 20 -7.03 -2.01 -2.08
CA SER A 20 -7.19 -3.28 -2.80
C SER A 20 -8.38 -3.30 -3.77
N THR A 21 -9.18 -2.23 -3.84
CA THR A 21 -10.37 -2.18 -4.72
C THR A 21 -10.02 -2.29 -6.20
N ALA A 22 -8.93 -1.65 -6.63
CA ALA A 22 -8.44 -1.77 -8.00
C ALA A 22 -7.88 -3.17 -8.35
N SER A 23 -7.65 -4.01 -7.34
CA SER A 23 -7.30 -5.43 -7.49
C SER A 23 -8.54 -6.34 -7.55
N GLY A 24 -9.75 -5.77 -7.57
CA GLY A 24 -11.01 -6.49 -7.63
C GLY A 24 -11.50 -7.02 -6.28
N LEU A 25 -10.88 -6.61 -5.16
CA LEU A 25 -11.34 -7.01 -3.82
C LEU A 25 -12.36 -6.00 -3.27
N PRO A 26 -13.46 -6.49 -2.65
CA PRO A 26 -14.46 -5.62 -2.06
C PRO A 26 -13.92 -4.93 -0.80
N THR A 27 -14.45 -3.75 -0.50
CA THR A 27 -14.25 -3.14 0.82
C THR A 27 -15.06 -3.88 1.90
N TYR A 28 -14.64 -3.78 3.14
CA TYR A 28 -15.38 -4.38 4.26
C TYR A 28 -16.55 -3.52 4.70
N ARG A 29 -16.43 -2.20 4.61
CA ARG A 29 -17.42 -1.21 5.03
C ARG A 29 -17.76 -0.28 3.87
N GLY A 30 -18.85 0.50 4.02
CA GLY A 30 -19.35 1.39 2.97
C GLY A 30 -20.38 0.70 2.08
N GLN A 31 -20.80 1.38 1.02
CA GLN A 31 -21.83 0.87 0.12
C GLN A 31 -21.34 -0.40 -0.59
N GLY A 32 -22.06 -1.50 -0.41
CA GLY A 32 -21.67 -2.82 -0.96
C GLY A 32 -20.54 -3.54 -0.20
N GLY A 33 -20.11 -3.03 0.95
CA GLY A 33 -19.08 -3.67 1.77
C GLY A 33 -19.52 -5.03 2.35
N LEU A 34 -18.54 -5.93 2.56
CA LEU A 34 -18.80 -7.30 3.03
C LEU A 34 -19.57 -7.38 4.35
N TRP A 35 -19.39 -6.39 5.24
CA TRP A 35 -20.08 -6.34 6.54
C TRP A 35 -21.49 -5.75 6.48
N SER A 36 -21.93 -5.27 5.32
CA SER A 36 -23.28 -4.73 5.14
C SER A 36 -24.34 -5.82 5.09
N ASP A 37 -23.94 -7.08 4.80
CA ASP A 37 -24.81 -8.23 4.81
C ASP A 37 -24.70 -8.99 6.16
N PRO A 38 -25.79 -9.08 6.94
CA PRO A 38 -25.80 -9.79 8.21
C PRO A 38 -25.43 -11.28 8.12
N GLU A 39 -25.70 -11.94 6.98
CA GLU A 39 -25.35 -13.34 6.77
C GLU A 39 -23.84 -13.54 6.64
N THR A 40 -23.13 -12.62 6.03
CA THR A 40 -21.66 -12.66 5.95
C THR A 40 -21.03 -12.15 7.25
N ALA A 41 -21.59 -11.11 7.87
CA ALA A 41 -21.07 -10.51 9.09
C ALA A 41 -21.01 -11.51 10.26
N ARG A 42 -21.93 -12.48 10.33
CA ARG A 42 -21.91 -13.52 11.38
C ARG A 42 -20.64 -14.37 11.41
N PHE A 43 -19.94 -14.52 10.25
CA PHE A 43 -18.72 -15.32 10.14
C PHE A 43 -17.45 -14.56 10.53
N THR A 44 -17.57 -13.31 10.94
CA THR A 44 -16.44 -12.45 11.34
C THR A 44 -16.17 -12.45 12.84
N SER A 45 -16.82 -13.35 13.60
CA SER A 45 -16.61 -13.55 15.03
C SER A 45 -16.04 -14.94 15.32
N PRO A 46 -15.27 -15.12 16.41
CA PRO A 46 -14.75 -16.44 16.82
C PRO A 46 -15.85 -17.47 17.06
N ARG A 47 -17.03 -17.01 17.46
CA ARG A 47 -18.20 -17.87 17.73
C ARG A 47 -18.68 -18.64 16.50
N ALA A 48 -18.43 -18.12 15.30
CA ALA A 48 -18.80 -18.78 14.06
C ALA A 48 -18.10 -20.13 13.90
N PHE A 49 -16.80 -20.20 14.22
CA PHE A 49 -16.03 -21.44 14.14
C PHE A 49 -16.42 -22.49 15.18
N VAL A 50 -17.13 -22.09 16.24
CA VAL A 50 -17.69 -22.98 17.25
C VAL A 50 -19.08 -23.47 16.83
N LYS A 51 -19.94 -22.56 16.33
CA LYS A 51 -21.35 -22.85 16.05
C LYS A 51 -21.58 -23.47 14.68
N ASP A 52 -20.87 -22.99 13.69
CA ASP A 52 -21.02 -23.38 12.27
C ASP A 52 -19.62 -23.33 11.58
N PRO A 53 -18.72 -24.26 11.93
CA PRO A 53 -17.36 -24.27 11.37
C PRO A 53 -17.35 -24.47 9.86
N ASP A 54 -18.27 -25.26 9.32
CA ASP A 54 -18.35 -25.53 7.89
C ASP A 54 -18.84 -24.31 7.11
N GLY A 55 -19.86 -23.61 7.61
CA GLY A 55 -20.33 -22.34 7.04
C GLY A 55 -19.27 -21.26 7.14
N ALA A 56 -18.57 -21.15 8.27
CA ALA A 56 -17.46 -20.21 8.44
C ALA A 56 -16.37 -20.47 7.41
N TRP A 57 -15.95 -21.72 7.23
CA TRP A 57 -14.91 -22.04 6.25
C TRP A 57 -15.36 -21.86 4.81
N LYS A 58 -16.64 -22.11 4.50
CA LYS A 58 -17.17 -21.80 3.16
C LYS A 58 -17.05 -20.30 2.85
N PHE A 59 -17.43 -19.45 3.80
CA PHE A 59 -17.27 -17.98 3.67
C PHE A 59 -15.82 -17.58 3.51
N TRP A 60 -14.93 -18.02 4.42
CA TRP A 60 -13.53 -17.66 4.40
C TRP A 60 -12.77 -18.23 3.19
N SER A 61 -13.16 -19.42 2.70
CA SER A 61 -12.61 -20.00 1.46
C SER A 61 -13.00 -19.19 0.23
N THR A 62 -14.25 -18.69 0.17
CA THR A 62 -14.67 -17.80 -0.91
C THR A 62 -13.81 -16.51 -0.93
N LEU A 63 -13.61 -15.90 0.24
CA LEU A 63 -12.78 -14.69 0.34
C LEU A 63 -11.31 -14.99 0.03
N ARG A 64 -10.77 -16.11 0.53
CA ARG A 64 -9.40 -16.58 0.22
C ARG A 64 -9.22 -16.79 -1.29
N GLU A 65 -10.20 -17.40 -1.94
CA GLU A 65 -10.16 -17.62 -3.41
C GLU A 65 -10.08 -16.30 -4.18
N HIS A 66 -10.86 -15.28 -3.78
CA HIS A 66 -10.77 -13.95 -4.37
C HIS A 66 -9.39 -13.33 -4.14
N CYS A 67 -8.84 -13.40 -2.93
CA CYS A 67 -7.50 -12.88 -2.62
C CYS A 67 -6.41 -13.60 -3.44
N LEU A 68 -6.52 -14.92 -3.64
CA LEU A 68 -5.57 -15.70 -4.44
C LEU A 68 -5.60 -15.34 -5.93
N LYS A 69 -6.77 -14.96 -6.46
CA LYS A 69 -6.95 -14.54 -7.86
C LYS A 69 -6.58 -13.08 -8.09
N ALA A 70 -6.68 -12.25 -7.06
CA ALA A 70 -6.35 -10.83 -7.16
C ALA A 70 -4.84 -10.62 -7.34
N GLU A 71 -4.46 -9.58 -8.08
CA GLU A 71 -3.06 -9.18 -8.27
C GLU A 71 -2.79 -7.82 -7.61
N PRO A 72 -1.56 -7.58 -7.11
CA PRO A 72 -1.19 -6.26 -6.63
C PRO A 72 -1.39 -5.20 -7.70
N ASN A 73 -2.02 -4.09 -7.36
CA ASN A 73 -2.23 -2.96 -8.27
C ASN A 73 -1.09 -1.91 -8.13
N PRO A 74 -1.06 -0.87 -8.98
CA PRO A 74 -0.03 0.16 -8.95
C PRO A 74 0.17 0.84 -7.60
N GLY A 75 -0.89 0.94 -6.77
CA GLY A 75 -0.78 1.48 -5.41
C GLY A 75 0.07 0.61 -4.49
N HIS A 76 -0.09 -0.72 -4.54
CA HIS A 76 0.73 -1.66 -3.76
C HIS A 76 2.20 -1.62 -4.21
N LEU A 77 2.44 -1.56 -5.52
CA LEU A 77 3.79 -1.51 -6.09
C LEU A 77 4.50 -0.20 -5.72
N ALA A 78 3.80 0.93 -5.78
CA ALA A 78 4.34 2.22 -5.37
C ALA A 78 4.77 2.22 -3.90
N LEU A 79 3.97 1.65 -3.00
CA LEU A 79 4.31 1.55 -1.58
C LEU A 79 5.52 0.64 -1.34
N SER A 80 5.62 -0.47 -2.08
CA SER A 80 6.78 -1.36 -2.02
C SER A 80 8.06 -0.65 -2.50
N ASP A 81 7.99 0.06 -3.63
CA ASP A 81 9.13 0.80 -4.18
C ASP A 81 9.53 1.96 -3.25
N TRP A 82 8.56 2.67 -2.68
CA TRP A 82 8.78 3.71 -1.69
C TRP A 82 9.55 3.18 -0.47
N GLY A 83 9.09 2.04 0.08
CA GLY A 83 9.75 1.39 1.22
C GLY A 83 11.18 0.97 0.88
N ARG A 84 11.38 0.31 -0.26
CA ARG A 84 12.71 -0.13 -0.72
C ARG A 84 13.68 1.06 -0.88
N LYS A 85 13.23 2.15 -1.50
CA LYS A 85 14.05 3.35 -1.70
C LYS A 85 14.34 4.05 -0.36
N LEU A 86 13.33 4.27 0.49
CA LEU A 86 13.54 5.02 1.72
C LEU A 86 14.40 4.24 2.72
N ASN A 87 14.17 2.93 2.86
CA ASN A 87 14.96 2.06 3.75
C ASN A 87 16.40 1.83 3.26
N SER A 88 16.75 2.26 2.05
CA SER A 88 18.13 2.18 1.57
C SER A 88 19.06 3.24 2.17
N TRP A 89 18.54 4.32 2.78
CA TRP A 89 19.33 5.25 3.58
C TRP A 89 19.47 4.75 5.02
N GLU A 90 20.65 4.93 5.60
CA GLU A 90 20.91 4.51 7.00
C GLU A 90 20.08 5.27 8.04
N ASP A 91 19.77 6.54 7.77
CA ASP A 91 19.10 7.45 8.70
C ASP A 91 17.60 7.63 8.42
N ARG A 92 17.04 6.84 7.51
CA ARG A 92 15.63 6.91 7.11
C ARG A 92 14.94 5.57 7.30
N SER A 93 13.62 5.62 7.40
CA SER A 93 12.79 4.43 7.51
C SER A 93 11.41 4.61 6.89
N PHE A 94 10.92 3.54 6.31
CA PHE A 94 9.55 3.41 5.86
C PHE A 94 8.91 2.21 6.57
N THR A 95 7.76 2.44 7.18
CA THR A 95 6.99 1.38 7.83
C THR A 95 5.61 1.32 7.19
N LEU A 96 5.29 0.19 6.59
CA LEU A 96 3.96 -0.11 6.09
C LEU A 96 3.16 -0.88 7.14
N ILE A 97 2.01 -0.34 7.51
CA ILE A 97 1.04 -0.96 8.40
C ILE A 97 -0.20 -1.24 7.55
N THR A 98 -0.69 -2.46 7.58
CA THR A 98 -1.92 -2.79 6.86
C THR A 98 -2.98 -3.40 7.75
N GLN A 99 -4.22 -2.97 7.54
CA GLN A 99 -5.42 -3.57 8.11
C GLN A 99 -5.92 -4.75 7.25
N ASN A 100 -5.38 -4.87 6.03
CA ASN A 100 -5.80 -5.88 5.08
C ASN A 100 -5.20 -7.24 5.42
N VAL A 101 -5.94 -8.28 5.06
CA VAL A 101 -5.57 -9.69 5.26
C VAL A 101 -5.29 -10.41 3.93
N ASP A 102 -5.32 -9.68 2.81
CA ASP A 102 -5.35 -10.22 1.44
C ASP A 102 -4.01 -10.70 0.90
N GLY A 103 -2.88 -10.32 1.53
CA GLY A 103 -1.53 -10.69 1.11
C GLY A 103 -1.01 -9.92 -0.12
N LEU A 104 -1.70 -8.86 -0.57
CA LEU A 104 -1.30 -8.13 -1.78
C LEU A 104 -0.06 -7.26 -1.55
N HIS A 105 0.15 -6.72 -0.37
CA HIS A 105 1.36 -5.96 -0.03
C HIS A 105 2.61 -6.84 -0.06
N GLU A 106 2.54 -8.03 0.51
CA GLU A 106 3.63 -9.00 0.50
C GLU A 106 3.96 -9.45 -0.92
N ARG A 107 2.92 -9.72 -1.74
CA ARG A 107 3.08 -10.08 -3.15
C ARG A 107 3.61 -8.93 -4.02
N ALA A 108 3.39 -7.68 -3.60
CA ALA A 108 3.99 -6.50 -4.23
C ALA A 108 5.47 -6.30 -3.84
N GLY A 109 5.99 -7.08 -2.88
CA GLY A 109 7.37 -6.98 -2.38
C GLY A 109 7.53 -6.24 -1.04
N SER A 110 6.44 -5.87 -0.36
CA SER A 110 6.46 -5.27 0.99
C SER A 110 6.51 -6.37 2.06
N HIS A 111 7.59 -7.13 2.11
CA HIS A 111 7.71 -8.30 2.99
C HIS A 111 7.73 -7.96 4.50
N ASP A 112 8.12 -6.72 4.85
CA ASP A 112 8.19 -6.24 6.24
C ASP A 112 6.91 -5.49 6.66
N ALA A 113 5.82 -5.60 5.89
CA ALA A 113 4.54 -4.97 6.22
C ALA A 113 4.00 -5.51 7.56
N ILE A 114 3.56 -4.60 8.44
CA ILE A 114 2.92 -4.98 9.70
C ILE A 114 1.45 -5.30 9.42
N THR A 115 1.13 -6.59 9.36
CA THR A 115 -0.23 -7.08 9.17
C THR A 115 -0.99 -7.06 10.50
N MET A 116 -1.75 -5.99 10.75
CA MET A 116 -2.44 -5.80 12.03
C MET A 116 -3.51 -6.85 12.29
N HIS A 117 -4.16 -7.30 11.26
CA HIS A 117 -5.29 -8.23 11.37
C HIS A 117 -4.94 -9.64 10.87
N GLY A 118 -3.63 -9.97 10.77
CA GLY A 118 -3.16 -11.28 10.30
C GLY A 118 -3.27 -11.46 8.79
N SER A 119 -3.40 -12.70 8.33
CA SER A 119 -3.46 -13.06 6.91
C SER A 119 -4.47 -14.16 6.64
N ILE A 120 -5.28 -13.97 5.60
CA ILE A 120 -6.22 -14.99 5.13
C ILE A 120 -5.49 -16.19 4.48
N LEU A 121 -4.23 -16.01 4.09
CA LEU A 121 -3.37 -17.03 3.48
C LEU A 121 -2.61 -17.86 4.51
N HIS A 122 -2.96 -17.72 5.79
CA HIS A 122 -2.43 -18.53 6.88
C HIS A 122 -3.57 -19.16 7.66
N SER A 123 -3.29 -20.28 8.32
CA SER A 123 -4.23 -20.96 9.22
C SER A 123 -3.61 -21.19 10.58
N ARG A 124 -4.49 -21.21 11.61
CA ARG A 124 -4.15 -21.47 13.01
C ARG A 124 -5.15 -22.42 13.64
N CYS A 125 -4.73 -23.10 14.70
CA CYS A 125 -5.63 -23.90 15.51
C CYS A 125 -6.57 -23.02 16.34
N THR A 126 -7.84 -23.45 16.50
CA THR A 126 -8.81 -22.78 17.41
C THR A 126 -8.59 -23.16 18.88
N ASN A 127 -7.78 -24.16 19.17
CA ASN A 127 -7.41 -24.54 20.52
C ASN A 127 -6.16 -23.76 20.94
N ASP A 128 -6.32 -22.81 21.85
CA ASP A 128 -5.23 -21.91 22.30
C ASP A 128 -4.12 -22.63 23.09
N THR A 129 -4.35 -23.90 23.51
CA THR A 129 -3.33 -24.73 24.17
C THR A 129 -2.63 -25.69 23.22
N CYS A 130 -2.89 -25.59 21.91
CA CYS A 130 -2.26 -26.42 20.90
C CYS A 130 -0.95 -25.82 20.45
N ASP A 131 0.10 -26.64 20.37
CA ASP A 131 1.45 -26.22 19.96
C ASP A 131 1.63 -26.03 18.44
N LEU A 132 0.57 -26.26 17.64
CA LEU A 132 0.63 -26.03 16.20
C LEU A 132 0.89 -24.54 15.92
N ALA A 133 2.05 -24.26 15.34
CA ALA A 133 2.38 -22.91 14.88
C ALA A 133 1.43 -22.46 13.76
N VAL A 134 1.24 -21.13 13.62
CA VAL A 134 0.60 -20.55 12.43
C VAL A 134 1.41 -20.95 11.20
N PHE A 135 0.75 -21.35 10.13
CA PHE A 135 1.37 -21.83 8.89
C PHE A 135 0.69 -21.27 7.66
N GLU A 136 1.43 -21.15 6.57
CA GLU A 136 0.87 -20.78 5.28
C GLU A 136 -0.10 -21.85 4.79
N ASP A 137 -1.30 -21.42 4.39
CA ASP A 137 -2.37 -22.30 3.95
C ASP A 137 -3.18 -21.60 2.86
N ARG A 138 -3.07 -22.10 1.64
CA ARG A 138 -3.78 -21.60 0.46
C ARG A 138 -4.94 -22.49 0.03
N GLU A 139 -5.21 -23.56 0.78
CA GLU A 139 -6.28 -24.52 0.48
C GLU A 139 -7.68 -23.91 0.68
N LEU A 140 -8.63 -24.41 -0.11
CA LEU A 140 -10.02 -23.98 -0.09
C LEU A 140 -10.90 -25.09 0.50
N PHE A 141 -11.61 -24.78 1.58
CA PHE A 141 -12.39 -25.75 2.34
C PHE A 141 -13.90 -25.54 2.17
N PHE A 142 -14.43 -25.89 1.00
CA PHE A 142 -15.87 -25.79 0.71
C PHE A 142 -16.70 -27.00 1.20
N LYS A 143 -16.05 -28.12 1.48
CA LYS A 143 -16.71 -29.40 1.81
C LYS A 143 -16.70 -29.74 3.31
N GLY A 144 -16.12 -28.87 4.14
CA GLY A 144 -16.03 -29.07 5.58
C GLY A 144 -14.81 -28.35 6.17
N ALA A 145 -14.90 -28.03 7.45
CA ALA A 145 -13.86 -27.35 8.18
C ALA A 145 -12.63 -28.26 8.38
N PRO A 146 -11.40 -27.78 8.07
CA PRO A 146 -10.19 -28.56 8.27
C PRO A 146 -9.92 -28.77 9.77
N ARG A 147 -9.24 -29.88 10.06
CA ARG A 147 -8.89 -30.28 11.43
C ARG A 147 -7.39 -30.16 11.67
N CYS A 148 -7.06 -29.66 12.84
CA CYS A 148 -5.69 -29.57 13.30
C CYS A 148 -5.01 -30.97 13.28
N PRO A 149 -3.82 -31.11 12.67
CA PRO A 149 -3.10 -32.39 12.63
C PRO A 149 -2.72 -32.85 14.04
N GLU A 150 -2.45 -31.93 14.97
CA GLU A 150 -2.00 -32.22 16.33
C GLU A 150 -3.17 -32.60 17.26
N CYS A 151 -4.12 -31.68 17.46
CA CYS A 151 -5.14 -31.85 18.49
C CYS A 151 -6.56 -32.15 17.95
N LYS A 152 -6.75 -32.24 16.62
CA LYS A 152 -8.03 -32.48 15.95
C LYS A 152 -9.09 -31.41 16.12
N SER A 153 -8.80 -30.31 16.81
CA SER A 153 -9.67 -29.14 16.85
C SER A 153 -9.83 -28.51 15.44
N VAL A 154 -10.83 -27.66 15.26
CA VAL A 154 -11.03 -26.95 14.00
C VAL A 154 -9.84 -26.02 13.74
N LEU A 155 -9.38 -25.93 12.50
CA LEU A 155 -8.51 -24.85 12.05
C LEU A 155 -9.36 -23.63 11.66
N ARG A 156 -8.76 -22.46 11.69
CA ARG A 156 -9.35 -21.21 11.17
C ARG A 156 -8.29 -20.38 10.45
N PRO A 157 -8.68 -19.46 9.55
CA PRO A 157 -7.73 -18.48 9.02
C PRO A 157 -7.08 -17.67 10.15
N ASP A 158 -5.81 -17.34 10.01
CA ASP A 158 -5.07 -16.51 10.97
C ASP A 158 -5.39 -15.03 10.76
N VAL A 159 -6.65 -14.68 10.96
CA VAL A 159 -7.16 -13.30 10.89
C VAL A 159 -7.70 -12.88 12.25
N VAL A 160 -7.51 -11.62 12.61
CA VAL A 160 -8.12 -11.02 13.80
C VAL A 160 -9.60 -10.78 13.51
N LEU A 161 -10.46 -11.50 14.21
CA LEU A 161 -11.91 -11.37 14.11
C LEU A 161 -12.42 -10.26 15.03
N PHE A 162 -13.68 -9.86 14.85
CA PHE A 162 -14.29 -8.91 15.77
C PHE A 162 -14.29 -9.46 17.20
N ASP A 163 -14.07 -8.57 18.16
CA ASP A 163 -13.92 -8.87 19.59
C ASP A 163 -12.61 -9.58 19.97
N GLU A 164 -11.69 -9.78 19.02
CA GLU A 164 -10.33 -10.25 19.31
C GLU A 164 -9.34 -9.11 19.44
N ALA A 165 -8.34 -9.31 20.29
CA ALA A 165 -7.21 -8.38 20.40
C ALA A 165 -6.26 -8.51 19.21
N ILE A 166 -5.69 -7.39 18.80
CA ILE A 166 -4.59 -7.38 17.83
C ILE A 166 -3.38 -8.10 18.46
N PRO A 167 -2.63 -8.89 17.65
CA PRO A 167 -1.43 -9.55 18.13
C PRO A 167 -0.46 -8.56 18.79
N ALA A 168 -0.01 -8.88 20.01
CA ALA A 168 0.83 -7.99 20.82
C ALA A 168 2.12 -7.54 20.08
N LYS A 169 2.70 -8.42 19.25
CA LYS A 169 3.85 -8.07 18.41
C LYS A 169 3.50 -6.98 17.39
N ALA A 170 2.36 -7.10 16.71
CA ALA A 170 1.92 -6.10 15.74
C ALA A 170 1.64 -4.76 16.42
N GLU A 171 0.93 -4.78 17.55
CA GLU A 171 0.67 -3.57 18.33
C GLU A 171 1.97 -2.89 18.81
N TRP A 172 2.93 -3.66 19.28
CA TRP A 172 4.24 -3.13 19.70
C TRP A 172 4.99 -2.47 18.53
N LEU A 173 5.06 -3.14 17.36
CA LEU A 173 5.71 -2.60 16.16
C LEU A 173 5.05 -1.31 15.68
N VAL A 174 3.72 -1.26 15.65
CA VAL A 174 2.97 -0.05 15.30
C VAL A 174 3.29 1.10 16.27
N ARG A 175 3.29 0.83 17.58
CA ARG A 175 3.64 1.85 18.58
C ARG A 175 5.08 2.36 18.40
N GLN A 176 6.02 1.49 18.05
CA GLN A 176 7.40 1.87 17.76
C GLN A 176 7.48 2.78 16.53
N ALA A 177 6.80 2.43 15.45
CA ALA A 177 6.78 3.21 14.22
C ALA A 177 6.19 4.61 14.45
N LEU A 178 5.08 4.70 15.19
CA LEU A 178 4.40 5.98 15.44
C LEU A 178 5.15 6.92 16.40
N ARG A 179 5.98 6.40 17.29
CA ARG A 179 6.71 7.25 18.28
C ARG A 179 7.62 8.28 17.65
N ASN A 180 8.20 7.99 16.51
CA ASN A 180 9.22 8.79 15.87
C ASN A 180 8.84 9.17 14.42
N CYS A 181 7.61 8.92 13.98
CA CYS A 181 7.25 9.27 12.62
C CYS A 181 7.23 10.78 12.42
N ASP A 182 7.62 11.22 11.24
CA ASP A 182 7.57 12.61 10.82
C ASP A 182 6.62 12.84 9.63
N LEU A 183 6.20 11.74 8.97
CA LEU A 183 5.13 11.71 7.98
C LEU A 183 4.26 10.47 8.19
N PHE A 184 2.95 10.69 8.37
CA PHE A 184 1.95 9.64 8.46
C PHE A 184 0.98 9.75 7.30
N ILE A 185 0.79 8.67 6.55
CA ILE A 185 -0.14 8.61 5.42
C ILE A 185 -1.16 7.50 5.67
N ALA A 186 -2.45 7.83 5.70
CA ALA A 186 -3.53 6.85 5.73
C ALA A 186 -4.12 6.70 4.32
N VAL A 187 -4.28 5.47 3.83
CA VAL A 187 -4.71 5.16 2.47
C VAL A 187 -5.88 4.19 2.48
N GLY A 188 -6.98 4.56 1.82
CA GLY A 188 -8.11 3.66 1.58
C GLY A 188 -8.73 3.12 2.87
N THR A 189 -8.80 3.93 3.93
CA THR A 189 -9.36 3.53 5.23
C THR A 189 -10.57 4.39 5.60
N SER A 190 -11.59 3.75 6.20
CA SER A 190 -12.76 4.48 6.72
C SER A 190 -12.46 5.32 7.96
N GLY A 191 -11.33 5.07 8.65
CA GLY A 191 -11.00 5.72 9.91
C GLY A 191 -11.92 5.38 11.09
N THR A 192 -12.75 4.32 10.97
CA THR A 192 -13.72 3.93 12.01
C THR A 192 -13.29 2.72 12.82
N VAL A 193 -12.27 1.97 12.38
CA VAL A 193 -11.83 0.73 13.03
C VAL A 193 -10.73 1.05 14.05
N SER A 194 -11.04 0.81 15.33
CA SER A 194 -10.04 0.93 16.40
C SER A 194 -9.17 -0.33 16.48
N PRO A 195 -7.86 -0.17 16.83
CA PRO A 195 -7.16 1.06 17.21
C PRO A 195 -6.63 1.90 16.04
N ALA A 196 -6.71 1.41 14.80
CA ALA A 196 -6.14 2.07 13.62
C ALA A 196 -6.67 3.51 13.42
N ALA A 197 -7.95 3.75 13.72
CA ALA A 197 -8.57 5.08 13.67
C ALA A 197 -7.86 6.12 14.57
N GLY A 198 -7.17 5.68 15.62
CA GLY A 198 -6.44 6.54 16.55
C GLY A 198 -5.00 6.84 16.13
N PHE A 199 -4.46 6.17 15.12
CA PHE A 199 -3.03 6.29 14.77
C PHE A 199 -2.67 7.67 14.23
N VAL A 200 -3.57 8.31 13.49
CA VAL A 200 -3.35 9.69 13.02
C VAL A 200 -3.20 10.66 14.20
N ASN A 201 -3.96 10.48 15.29
CA ASN A 201 -3.82 11.32 16.48
C ASN A 201 -2.47 11.08 17.17
N SER A 202 -2.01 9.82 17.22
CA SER A 202 -0.69 9.47 17.76
C SER A 202 0.45 10.09 16.94
N ALA A 203 0.34 10.03 15.60
CA ALA A 203 1.28 10.65 14.70
C ALA A 203 1.29 12.19 14.84
N LYS A 204 0.11 12.80 14.93
CA LYS A 204 -0.05 14.24 15.14
C LYS A 204 0.55 14.69 16.47
N TYR A 205 0.38 13.90 17.53
CA TYR A 205 0.93 14.18 18.86
C TYR A 205 2.46 14.27 18.86
N VAL A 206 3.16 13.47 18.08
CA VAL A 206 4.63 13.53 17.95
C VAL A 206 5.11 14.55 16.89
N GLY A 207 4.20 15.34 16.31
CA GLY A 207 4.53 16.40 15.36
C GLY A 207 4.69 15.95 13.92
N ALA A 208 4.21 14.75 13.57
CA ALA A 208 4.20 14.28 12.18
C ALA A 208 3.26 15.13 11.31
N THR A 209 3.65 15.32 10.05
CA THR A 209 2.71 15.73 8.99
C THR A 209 1.79 14.56 8.69
N THR A 210 0.50 14.82 8.55
CA THR A 210 -0.51 13.78 8.39
C THR A 210 -1.30 13.96 7.10
N LEU A 211 -1.35 12.91 6.27
CA LEU A 211 -1.99 12.90 4.96
C LEU A 211 -3.03 11.78 4.89
N LEU A 212 -4.22 12.09 4.40
CA LEU A 212 -5.24 11.12 4.02
C LEU A 212 -5.30 10.99 2.50
N VAL A 213 -5.30 9.75 2.00
CA VAL A 213 -5.55 9.40 0.60
C VAL A 213 -6.76 8.48 0.55
N ASN A 214 -7.87 8.95 0.05
CA ASN A 214 -9.12 8.20 -0.02
C ASN A 214 -9.87 8.49 -1.32
N LEU A 215 -10.73 7.56 -1.74
CA LEU A 215 -11.60 7.79 -2.90
C LEU A 215 -12.61 8.91 -2.63
N GLU A 216 -13.19 8.92 -1.42
CA GLU A 216 -14.20 9.85 -0.96
C GLU A 216 -13.79 10.43 0.41
N PRO A 217 -14.32 11.60 0.80
CA PRO A 217 -14.10 12.14 2.13
C PRO A 217 -14.55 11.15 3.21
N MET A 218 -13.91 11.23 4.37
CA MET A 218 -14.39 10.47 5.53
C MET A 218 -15.77 10.97 5.97
N GLU A 219 -16.66 10.05 6.40
CA GLU A 219 -18.00 10.39 6.90
C GLU A 219 -17.95 11.42 8.04
N SER A 220 -16.93 11.33 8.90
CA SER A 220 -16.66 12.34 9.92
C SER A 220 -15.30 12.98 9.67
N VAL A 221 -15.29 14.31 9.55
CA VAL A 221 -14.05 15.08 9.37
C VAL A 221 -13.10 14.82 10.54
N ASN A 222 -11.97 14.19 10.26
CA ASN A 222 -10.92 14.03 11.26
C ASN A 222 -9.87 15.15 11.15
N LYS A 223 -9.97 16.12 12.07
CA LYS A 223 -9.10 17.31 12.12
C LYS A 223 -7.61 16.98 12.39
N ALA A 224 -7.29 15.71 12.67
CA ALA A 224 -5.90 15.30 12.84
C ALA A 224 -5.14 15.20 11.51
N PHE A 225 -5.83 15.10 10.38
CA PHE A 225 -5.18 15.17 9.08
C PHE A 225 -4.89 16.61 8.66
N ASP A 226 -3.63 16.87 8.27
CA ASP A 226 -3.20 18.18 7.73
C ASP A 226 -3.60 18.35 6.28
N LEU A 227 -3.59 17.25 5.53
CA LEU A 227 -3.86 17.20 4.10
C LEU A 227 -4.80 16.05 3.79
N GLU A 228 -5.68 16.25 2.81
CA GLU A 228 -6.56 15.23 2.27
C GLU A 228 -6.48 15.25 0.74
N LEU A 229 -6.22 14.08 0.16
CA LEU A 229 -6.22 13.85 -1.28
C LEU A 229 -7.31 12.86 -1.63
N LEU A 230 -8.25 13.31 -2.43
CA LEU A 230 -9.37 12.49 -2.88
C LEU A 230 -9.09 11.95 -4.29
N GLY A 231 -9.23 10.65 -4.44
CA GLY A 231 -9.07 9.95 -5.69
C GLY A 231 -8.64 8.49 -5.49
N LYS A 232 -8.46 7.81 -6.58
CA LYS A 232 -8.08 6.39 -6.62
C LYS A 232 -6.66 6.17 -6.09
N ALA A 233 -6.49 5.26 -5.14
CA ALA A 233 -5.19 4.98 -4.52
C ALA A 233 -4.14 4.51 -5.55
N GLU A 234 -4.54 3.66 -6.50
CA GLU A 234 -3.70 3.14 -7.58
C GLU A 234 -3.18 4.23 -8.53
N SER A 235 -3.86 5.38 -8.59
CA SER A 235 -3.45 6.53 -9.40
C SER A 235 -2.67 7.57 -8.58
N LEU A 236 -3.05 7.78 -7.31
CA LEU A 236 -2.45 8.81 -6.46
C LEU A 236 -1.11 8.36 -5.85
N LEU A 237 -1.00 7.10 -5.40
CA LEU A 237 0.21 6.63 -4.73
C LEU A 237 1.46 6.67 -5.60
N PRO A 238 1.45 6.25 -6.88
CA PRO A 238 2.60 6.40 -7.75
C PRO A 238 3.04 7.86 -7.93
N ARG A 239 2.09 8.80 -8.04
CA ARG A 239 2.39 10.23 -8.16
C ARG A 239 2.96 10.80 -6.86
N LEU A 240 2.43 10.40 -5.72
CA LEU A 240 2.94 10.82 -4.41
C LEU A 240 4.34 10.29 -4.15
N GLU A 241 4.63 9.05 -4.56
CA GLU A 241 5.95 8.46 -4.44
C GLU A 241 6.99 9.27 -5.24
N VAL A 242 6.68 9.59 -6.50
CA VAL A 242 7.54 10.44 -7.36
C VAL A 242 7.72 11.83 -6.74
N GLU A 243 6.63 12.51 -6.32
CA GLU A 243 6.70 13.83 -5.69
C GLU A 243 7.54 13.78 -4.41
N PHE A 244 7.35 12.73 -3.59
CA PHE A 244 8.10 12.56 -2.35
C PHE A 244 9.60 12.52 -2.63
N PHE A 245 10.08 11.60 -3.47
CA PHE A 245 11.52 11.46 -3.72
C PHE A 245 12.12 12.67 -4.40
N TYR A 246 11.39 13.29 -5.31
CA TYR A 246 11.79 14.57 -5.89
C TYR A 246 12.04 15.63 -4.79
N LYS A 247 11.09 15.81 -3.88
CA LYS A 247 11.22 16.76 -2.77
C LYS A 247 12.34 16.37 -1.80
N GLN A 248 12.51 15.07 -1.50
CA GLN A 248 13.59 14.63 -0.64
C GLN A 248 14.97 14.98 -1.22
N VAL A 249 15.16 14.74 -2.52
CA VAL A 249 16.40 15.13 -3.22
C VAL A 249 16.59 16.64 -3.20
N MET A 250 15.52 17.42 -3.47
CA MET A 250 15.60 18.89 -3.37
C MET A 250 16.06 19.38 -2.00
N PHE A 251 15.58 18.76 -0.92
CA PHE A 251 15.89 19.20 0.45
C PHE A 251 17.21 18.66 0.99
N SER A 252 17.65 17.48 0.60
CA SER A 252 18.86 16.83 1.10
C SER A 252 20.07 16.94 0.16
N GLY A 253 19.84 17.07 -1.15
CA GLY A 253 20.87 16.93 -2.17
C GLY A 253 21.31 15.48 -2.44
N ASP A 254 20.73 14.49 -1.73
CA ASP A 254 21.15 13.09 -1.81
C ASP A 254 20.09 12.23 -2.50
N LEU A 255 20.55 11.31 -3.35
CA LEU A 255 19.71 10.28 -3.96
C LEU A 255 19.62 9.04 -3.09
N PRO A 256 18.49 8.30 -3.18
CA PRO A 256 18.37 7.00 -2.53
C PRO A 256 19.50 6.06 -3.01
N PRO A 257 20.26 5.41 -2.11
CA PRO A 257 21.29 4.44 -2.47
C PRO A 257 20.78 3.34 -3.40
N ALA A 258 19.55 2.84 -3.17
CA ALA A 258 18.90 1.86 -4.05
C ALA A 258 18.59 2.37 -5.46
N SER A 259 18.77 3.67 -5.72
CA SER A 259 18.61 4.25 -7.06
C SER A 259 19.93 4.28 -7.84
N ARG A 260 21.08 4.11 -7.17
CA ARG A 260 22.43 4.24 -7.77
C ARG A 260 22.70 3.15 -8.82
N ASP A 261 22.24 1.92 -8.60
CA ASP A 261 22.41 0.84 -9.58
C ASP A 261 21.64 1.12 -10.88
N ARG A 262 20.58 1.95 -10.80
CA ARG A 262 19.84 2.43 -11.97
C ARG A 262 20.47 3.68 -12.61
N GLU A 263 21.33 4.42 -11.87
CA GLU A 263 22.08 5.54 -12.44
C GLU A 263 23.06 5.08 -13.52
N GLU A 264 23.78 3.99 -13.27
CA GLU A 264 24.73 3.42 -14.24
C GLU A 264 23.98 2.96 -15.50
N TYR A 265 22.82 2.35 -15.34
CA TYR A 265 21.92 1.97 -16.42
C TYR A 265 21.31 3.20 -17.15
N ALA A 266 20.90 4.22 -16.39
CA ALA A 266 20.39 5.47 -16.94
C ALA A 266 21.50 6.23 -17.69
N HIS A 267 22.73 6.30 -17.16
CA HIS A 267 23.88 6.91 -17.83
C HIS A 267 24.23 6.17 -19.12
N GLN A 268 24.19 4.84 -19.13
CA GLN A 268 24.44 4.07 -20.35
C GLN A 268 23.35 4.30 -21.40
N ARG A 269 22.07 4.37 -21.01
CA ARG A 269 20.96 4.65 -21.91
C ARG A 269 20.87 6.13 -22.33
N PHE A 270 21.36 7.02 -21.49
CA PHE A 270 21.33 8.47 -21.70
C PHE A 270 22.29 8.95 -22.79
N ASN A 271 23.37 8.21 -23.00
CA ASN A 271 24.28 8.44 -24.14
C ASN A 271 23.71 7.90 -25.47
N MET A 272 22.56 7.23 -25.44
CA MET A 272 21.78 6.84 -26.62
C MET A 272 20.74 7.94 -26.91
N ALA A 273 20.62 8.35 -28.16
CA ALA A 273 19.57 9.28 -28.57
C ALA A 273 18.19 8.71 -28.23
N LEU A 274 17.35 9.52 -27.58
CA LEU A 274 15.96 9.14 -27.28
C LEU A 274 15.20 8.89 -28.59
N SER A 275 14.35 7.87 -28.62
CA SER A 275 13.41 7.71 -29.73
C SER A 275 12.40 8.87 -29.73
N PRO A 276 11.76 9.18 -30.88
CA PRO A 276 10.73 10.22 -30.95
C PRO A 276 9.58 10.01 -29.95
N GLU A 277 9.24 8.74 -29.64
CA GLU A 277 8.21 8.37 -28.66
C GLU A 277 8.65 8.63 -27.22
N GLU A 278 9.93 8.34 -26.90
CA GLU A 278 10.50 8.66 -25.59
C GLU A 278 10.64 10.17 -25.36
N GLN A 279 10.81 10.93 -26.42
CA GLN A 279 10.90 12.38 -26.38
C GLN A 279 9.52 13.03 -26.20
N ALA A 280 8.49 12.55 -26.92
CA ALA A 280 7.12 13.02 -26.77
C ALA A 280 6.57 12.71 -25.37
N ALA A 281 6.84 11.50 -24.85
CA ALA A 281 6.46 11.10 -23.50
C ALA A 281 7.17 11.94 -22.42
N ARG A 282 8.41 12.38 -22.68
CA ARG A 282 9.14 13.30 -21.80
C ARG A 282 8.51 14.69 -21.76
N GLU A 283 8.07 15.21 -22.90
CA GLU A 283 7.45 16.53 -23.02
C GLU A 283 6.09 16.54 -22.31
N ALA A 284 5.25 15.51 -22.52
CA ALA A 284 3.97 15.35 -21.83
C ALA A 284 4.14 15.22 -20.30
N HIS A 285 5.21 14.55 -19.85
CA HIS A 285 5.49 14.41 -18.42
C HIS A 285 5.95 15.72 -17.76
N THR A 286 6.68 16.57 -18.47
CA THR A 286 7.09 17.90 -17.99
C THR A 286 5.87 18.80 -17.77
N GLU A 287 4.86 18.71 -18.61
CA GLU A 287 3.58 19.40 -18.44
C GLU A 287 2.78 18.88 -17.23
N LEU A 288 2.74 17.57 -17.02
CA LEU A 288 2.01 16.91 -15.92
C LEU A 288 2.58 17.27 -14.53
N LEU A 289 3.89 17.49 -14.43
CA LEU A 289 4.56 17.92 -13.20
C LEU A 289 4.42 19.42 -12.92
N GLY A 290 3.73 20.17 -13.80
CA GLY A 290 3.26 21.54 -13.58
C GLY A 290 4.34 22.49 -13.06
N GLY A 291 5.47 22.65 -13.81
CA GLY A 291 6.43 23.69 -13.48
C GLY A 291 7.69 23.24 -12.75
N LEU A 292 8.22 22.04 -13.05
CA LEU A 292 9.60 21.68 -12.70
C LEU A 292 10.62 22.72 -13.21
N ASP A 293 10.25 23.47 -14.26
CA ASP A 293 11.05 24.57 -14.80
C ASP A 293 11.27 25.75 -13.83
N SER A 294 10.52 25.81 -12.73
CA SER A 294 10.65 26.88 -11.73
C SER A 294 11.69 26.59 -10.64
N VAL A 295 12.18 25.34 -10.53
CA VAL A 295 13.14 24.93 -9.52
C VAL A 295 14.51 24.77 -10.16
N ARG A 296 15.42 25.70 -9.85
CA ARG A 296 16.82 25.64 -10.30
C ARG A 296 17.72 25.32 -9.11
N TYR A 297 18.58 24.33 -9.27
CA TYR A 297 19.65 24.05 -8.33
C TYR A 297 20.84 24.99 -8.59
N ALA A 298 21.64 25.23 -7.54
CA ALA A 298 22.82 26.06 -7.64
C ALA A 298 23.89 25.48 -8.60
N ASP A 299 23.89 24.16 -8.81
CA ASP A 299 24.70 23.47 -9.80
C ASP A 299 23.87 23.13 -11.04
N PRO A 300 24.17 23.76 -12.20
CA PRO A 300 23.42 23.51 -13.44
C PRO A 300 23.54 22.08 -13.98
N GLN A 301 24.62 21.35 -13.66
CA GLN A 301 24.76 19.95 -14.07
C GLN A 301 23.91 19.02 -13.22
N PHE A 302 23.84 19.28 -11.91
CA PHE A 302 22.98 18.57 -11.00
C PHE A 302 21.49 18.86 -11.28
N ASP A 303 21.14 20.10 -11.57
CA ASP A 303 19.80 20.51 -11.97
C ASP A 303 19.34 19.78 -13.24
N ALA A 304 20.16 19.79 -14.28
CA ALA A 304 19.88 19.06 -15.52
C ALA A 304 19.77 17.55 -15.29
N TRP A 305 20.58 16.99 -14.37
CA TRP A 305 20.55 15.57 -14.04
C TRP A 305 19.30 15.19 -13.28
N VAL A 306 18.88 15.97 -12.25
CA VAL A 306 17.66 15.75 -11.48
C VAL A 306 16.43 15.79 -12.38
N HIS A 307 16.31 16.80 -13.23
CA HIS A 307 15.22 16.91 -14.18
C HIS A 307 15.16 15.73 -15.15
N ARG A 308 16.31 15.23 -15.59
CA ARG A 308 16.41 14.08 -16.49
C ARG A 308 16.09 12.78 -15.79
N TYR A 309 16.62 12.56 -14.58
CA TYR A 309 16.39 11.34 -13.79
C TYR A 309 14.91 11.14 -13.49
N TYR A 310 14.22 12.16 -13.00
CA TYR A 310 12.80 12.06 -12.66
C TYR A 310 11.88 12.01 -13.89
N ALA A 311 12.22 12.69 -14.96
CA ALA A 311 11.41 12.66 -16.19
C ALA A 311 11.47 11.31 -16.92
N VAL A 312 12.63 10.64 -16.94
CA VAL A 312 12.85 9.45 -17.79
C VAL A 312 12.80 8.14 -16.99
N VAL A 313 13.38 8.08 -15.79
CA VAL A 313 13.63 6.80 -15.11
C VAL A 313 12.51 6.38 -14.15
N CYS A 314 11.99 7.29 -13.35
CA CYS A 314 11.04 6.91 -12.31
C CYS A 314 9.58 6.85 -12.79
N ALA A 315 9.14 7.84 -13.57
CA ALA A 315 7.72 7.90 -13.92
C ALA A 315 7.36 7.03 -15.12
N GLN A 316 8.18 7.02 -16.14
CA GLN A 316 7.80 6.41 -17.41
C GLN A 316 8.03 4.89 -17.45
N GLN A 317 9.16 4.39 -16.93
CA GLN A 317 9.36 2.94 -16.83
C GLN A 317 8.36 2.30 -15.87
N TYR A 318 8.16 2.93 -14.73
CA TYR A 318 7.20 2.45 -13.73
C TYR A 318 5.76 2.51 -14.25
N LEU A 319 5.33 3.63 -14.84
CA LEU A 319 4.00 3.76 -15.44
C LEU A 319 3.80 2.81 -16.62
N ASN A 320 4.82 2.61 -17.47
CA ASN A 320 4.73 1.70 -18.59
C ASN A 320 4.76 0.22 -18.18
N GLU A 321 5.54 -0.15 -17.15
CA GLU A 321 5.49 -1.49 -16.57
C GLU A 321 4.15 -1.75 -15.88
N CYS A 322 3.63 -0.78 -15.14
CA CYS A 322 2.31 -0.86 -14.53
C CYS A 322 1.20 -0.92 -15.59
N ARG A 323 1.25 -0.09 -16.63
CA ARG A 323 0.31 -0.12 -17.75
C ARG A 323 0.31 -1.50 -18.43
N ARG A 324 1.47 -2.03 -18.80
CA ARG A 324 1.58 -3.35 -19.47
C ARG A 324 1.17 -4.53 -18.60
N LYS A 325 1.31 -4.42 -17.29
CA LYS A 325 1.06 -5.52 -16.35
C LYS A 325 -0.37 -5.55 -15.81
N TYR A 326 -1.05 -4.39 -15.74
CA TYR A 326 -2.30 -4.23 -15.00
C TYR A 326 -3.46 -3.62 -15.80
N LEU A 327 -3.23 -3.18 -17.04
CA LEU A 327 -4.30 -2.70 -17.93
C LEU A 327 -4.54 -3.68 -19.05
N THR A 328 -5.80 -3.88 -19.40
CA THR A 328 -6.19 -4.61 -20.60
C THR A 328 -5.79 -3.81 -21.87
N GLU A 329 -5.69 -4.47 -23.03
CA GLU A 329 -5.39 -3.79 -24.30
C GLU A 329 -6.36 -2.62 -24.58
N ALA A 330 -7.65 -2.78 -24.26
CA ALA A 330 -8.66 -1.74 -24.43
C ALA A 330 -8.47 -0.54 -23.49
N GLU A 331 -8.00 -0.77 -22.26
CA GLU A 331 -7.68 0.30 -21.31
C GLU A 331 -6.36 1.00 -21.66
N LEU A 332 -5.41 0.29 -22.26
CA LEU A 332 -4.18 0.86 -22.81
C LEU A 332 -4.46 1.78 -24.01
N GLU A 333 -5.37 1.38 -24.90
CA GLU A 333 -5.82 2.22 -26.02
C GLU A 333 -6.58 3.47 -25.55
N ALA A 334 -7.44 3.34 -24.54
CA ALA A 334 -8.18 4.47 -23.96
C ALA A 334 -7.23 5.49 -23.29
N VAL A 335 -6.20 5.04 -22.60
CA VAL A 335 -5.20 5.92 -21.96
C VAL A 335 -4.31 6.59 -23.03
N SER A 336 -3.97 5.90 -24.11
CA SER A 336 -3.18 6.47 -25.22
C SER A 336 -3.96 7.51 -26.02
N SER A 337 -5.30 7.44 -26.03
CA SER A 337 -6.16 8.44 -26.69
C SER A 337 -6.42 9.70 -25.82
N ASP A 338 -6.28 9.60 -24.50
CA ASP A 338 -6.41 10.74 -23.57
C ASP A 338 -5.06 11.50 -23.39
N ASP A 339 -3.93 10.87 -23.68
CA ASP A 339 -2.60 11.52 -23.68
C ASP A 339 -2.39 12.41 -24.92
N GLY A 340 -3.41 12.63 -25.73
CA GLY A 340 -3.44 13.45 -26.96
C GLY A 340 -3.98 14.88 -26.78
N LEU A 341 -3.95 15.43 -25.54
CA LEU A 341 -4.26 16.83 -25.24
C LEU A 341 -3.12 17.48 -24.48
#